data_5230523df7e9c05d7253538231ee6dee
#
_entry.id   5230523df7e9c05d7253538231ee6dee
#
_cell.length_a   1.000
_cell.length_b   1.000
_cell.length_c   1.000
_cell.angle_alpha   90.00
_cell.angle_beta   90.00
_cell.angle_gamma   90.00
#
_symmetry.space_group_name_H-M   'P 1'
#
loop_
_entity.id
_entity.type
_entity.pdbx_description
1 polymer ?
#
loop_
_entity_poly.entity_id
_entity_poly.type
_entity_poly.pdbx_seq_one_letter_code
_entity_poly.pdbx_strand_id
1 'polypeptide(L)'
;MTVEADPQILLMQMLDPANRSDPYPVYRRIRERGPVQPAGGNVTVFSSYADCDAVLRHPDSCSDGLKSTITRRQLAEGKDVRPLGPPGFLFLDPPDHTRYRRLVAPAFA
;
A
#
# COMPACT_ATOMS: atom_id res chain seq x y z
N MET A 1 25.66 -16.77 12.07
CA MET A 1 24.49 -16.26 12.78
C MET A 1 23.81 -15.27 11.86
N THR A 2 22.64 -15.63 11.38
CA THR A 2 21.85 -14.73 10.53
C THR A 2 21.25 -13.63 11.41
N VAL A 3 21.74 -12.41 11.23
CA VAL A 3 21.08 -11.26 11.84
C VAL A 3 19.80 -11.04 11.08
N GLU A 4 18.68 -11.20 11.75
CA GLU A 4 17.37 -10.90 11.18
C GLU A 4 17.33 -9.41 10.85
N ALA A 5 17.05 -9.06 9.60
CA ALA A 5 17.05 -7.68 9.17
C ALA A 5 15.90 -6.91 9.85
N ASP A 6 16.23 -5.73 10.38
CA ASP A 6 15.24 -4.84 10.98
C ASP A 6 14.20 -4.44 9.93
N PRO A 7 12.88 -4.54 10.24
CA PRO A 7 11.82 -4.14 9.34
C PRO A 7 11.97 -2.71 8.81
N GLN A 8 12.43 -1.79 9.63
CA GLN A 8 12.64 -0.40 9.23
C GLN A 8 13.75 -0.30 8.19
N ILE A 9 14.84 -1.05 8.35
CA ILE A 9 15.95 -1.08 7.40
C ILE A 9 15.49 -1.66 6.07
N LEU A 10 14.71 -2.75 6.08
CA LEU A 10 14.17 -3.35 4.86
C LEU A 10 13.27 -2.38 4.09
N LEU A 11 12.41 -1.64 4.80
CA LEU A 11 11.57 -0.62 4.17
C LEU A 11 12.42 0.50 3.54
N MET A 12 13.44 0.98 4.26
CA MET A 12 14.35 2.00 3.74
C MET A 12 15.10 1.52 2.51
N GLN A 13 15.57 0.27 2.49
CA GLN A 13 16.23 -0.31 1.33
C GLN A 13 15.29 -0.43 0.13
N MET A 14 14.04 -0.80 0.36
CA MET A 14 13.02 -0.89 -0.68
C MET A 14 12.77 0.47 -1.35
N LEU A 15 12.78 1.54 -0.56
CA LEU A 15 12.52 2.90 -1.03
C LEU A 15 13.77 3.62 -1.53
N ASP A 16 14.96 3.08 -1.33
CA ASP A 16 16.22 3.70 -1.73
C ASP A 16 16.33 3.74 -3.27
N PRO A 17 16.51 4.94 -3.86
CA PRO A 17 16.70 5.07 -5.30
C PRO A 17 17.86 4.24 -5.87
N ALA A 18 18.89 3.96 -5.09
CA ALA A 18 20.02 3.13 -5.51
C ALA A 18 19.61 1.69 -5.83
N ASN A 19 18.51 1.21 -5.27
CA ASN A 19 18.00 -0.15 -5.48
C ASN A 19 16.97 -0.25 -6.61
N ARG A 20 16.64 0.85 -7.28
CA ARG A 20 15.58 0.84 -8.32
C ARG A 20 15.94 0.03 -9.56
N SER A 21 17.21 -0.04 -9.91
CA SER A 21 17.65 -0.81 -11.08
C SER A 21 17.55 -2.32 -10.89
N ASP A 22 17.68 -2.78 -9.64
CA ASP A 22 17.51 -4.19 -9.27
C ASP A 22 16.94 -4.29 -7.86
N PRO A 23 15.61 -4.20 -7.69
CA PRO A 23 14.99 -4.26 -6.37
C PRO A 23 14.78 -5.69 -5.85
N TYR A 24 15.01 -6.70 -6.67
CA TYR A 24 14.64 -8.08 -6.37
C TYR A 24 15.36 -8.69 -5.18
N PRO A 25 16.64 -8.41 -4.92
CA PRO A 25 17.29 -8.89 -3.71
C PRO A 25 16.65 -8.38 -2.42
N VAL A 26 16.18 -7.13 -2.42
CA VAL A 26 15.45 -6.55 -1.29
C VAL A 26 14.11 -7.25 -1.09
N TYR A 27 13.36 -7.45 -2.17
CA TYR A 27 12.07 -8.14 -2.12
C TYR A 27 12.22 -9.58 -1.62
N ARG A 28 13.31 -10.26 -1.99
CA ARG A 28 13.59 -11.62 -1.51
C ARG A 28 13.77 -11.64 0.01
N ARG A 29 14.54 -10.69 0.56
CA ARG A 29 14.73 -10.58 2.00
C ARG A 29 13.41 -10.32 2.74
N ILE A 30 12.54 -9.51 2.16
CA ILE A 30 11.21 -9.26 2.72
C ILE A 30 10.38 -10.56 2.69
N ARG A 31 10.40 -11.32 1.60
CA ARG A 31 9.68 -12.61 1.50
C ARG A 31 10.16 -13.62 2.53
N GLU A 32 11.47 -13.74 2.71
CA GLU A 32 12.07 -14.69 3.65
C GLU A 32 11.70 -14.38 5.10
N ARG A 33 11.52 -13.11 5.40
CA ARG A 33 11.07 -12.68 6.72
C ARG A 33 9.57 -12.86 6.93
N GLY A 34 8.77 -12.81 5.88
CA GLY A 34 7.31 -12.73 5.93
C GLY A 34 6.85 -11.27 5.93
N PRO A 35 5.58 -10.99 6.25
CA PRO A 35 5.08 -9.63 6.26
C PRO A 35 5.93 -8.72 7.15
N VAL A 36 6.36 -7.59 6.59
CA VAL A 36 7.24 -6.64 7.26
C VAL A 36 6.44 -5.45 7.77
N GLN A 37 6.49 -5.24 9.08
CA GLN A 37 5.78 -4.15 9.73
C GLN A 37 6.80 -3.26 10.46
N PRO A 38 7.17 -2.11 9.88
CA PRO A 38 8.06 -1.17 10.55
C PRO A 38 7.46 -0.62 11.84
N ALA A 39 8.31 -0.07 12.69
CA ALA A 39 7.89 0.55 13.95
C ALA A 39 6.80 1.60 13.71
N GLY A 40 5.78 1.60 14.57
CA GLY A 40 4.62 2.48 14.43
C GLY A 40 3.35 1.78 13.95
N GLY A 41 3.45 0.59 13.35
CA GLY A 41 2.30 -0.27 13.06
C GLY A 41 1.33 0.21 11.98
N ASN A 42 1.68 1.25 11.24
CA ASN A 42 0.77 1.88 10.27
C ASN A 42 0.94 1.40 8.84
N VAL A 43 2.01 0.65 8.58
CA VAL A 43 2.34 0.14 7.24
C VAL A 43 2.75 -1.31 7.38
N THR A 44 2.22 -2.16 6.51
CA THR A 44 2.66 -3.56 6.40
C THR A 44 3.06 -3.82 4.96
N VAL A 45 4.25 -4.39 4.77
CA VAL A 45 4.76 -4.72 3.44
C VAL A 45 4.65 -6.21 3.22
N PHE A 46 3.95 -6.60 2.16
CA PHE A 46 3.79 -7.98 1.72
C PHE A 46 4.59 -8.18 0.43
N SER A 47 5.29 -9.28 0.32
CA SER A 47 6.15 -9.56 -0.83
C SER A 47 5.93 -10.93 -1.47
N SER A 48 5.25 -11.87 -0.79
CA SER A 48 4.90 -13.15 -1.41
C SER A 48 3.66 -12.99 -2.29
N TYR A 49 3.58 -13.81 -3.34
CA TYR A 49 2.41 -13.83 -4.20
C TYR A 49 1.13 -14.14 -3.42
N ALA A 50 1.20 -15.14 -2.54
CA ALA A 50 0.03 -15.55 -1.75
C ALA A 50 -0.49 -14.43 -0.85
N ASP A 51 0.41 -13.73 -0.17
CA ASP A 51 0.04 -12.63 0.72
C ASP A 51 -0.53 -11.44 -0.08
N CYS A 52 0.12 -11.08 -1.18
CA CYS A 52 -0.36 -9.99 -2.04
C CYS A 52 -1.74 -10.30 -2.61
N ASP A 53 -1.95 -11.51 -3.10
CA ASP A 53 -3.25 -11.93 -3.62
C ASP A 53 -4.33 -11.90 -2.53
N ALA A 54 -4.00 -12.39 -1.34
CA ALA A 54 -4.94 -12.41 -0.21
C ALA A 54 -5.34 -10.99 0.21
N VAL A 55 -4.38 -10.06 0.30
CA VAL A 55 -4.65 -8.67 0.68
C VAL A 55 -5.50 -7.96 -0.37
N LEU A 56 -5.18 -8.13 -1.65
CA LEU A 56 -5.92 -7.47 -2.73
C LEU A 56 -7.36 -7.97 -2.86
N ARG A 57 -7.62 -9.21 -2.49
CA ARG A 57 -8.96 -9.82 -2.55
C ARG A 57 -9.71 -9.77 -1.22
N HIS A 58 -9.07 -9.31 -0.16
CA HIS A 58 -9.71 -9.29 1.16
C HIS A 58 -10.89 -8.34 1.19
N PRO A 59 -12.06 -8.76 1.75
CA PRO A 59 -13.26 -7.90 1.78
C PRO A 59 -13.06 -6.57 2.51
N ASP A 60 -12.18 -6.54 3.49
CA ASP A 60 -11.90 -5.35 4.28
C ASP A 60 -10.81 -4.46 3.68
N SER A 61 -10.20 -4.87 2.57
CA SER A 61 -9.25 -4.02 1.86
C SER A 61 -9.97 -2.86 1.20
N CYS A 62 -9.44 -1.65 1.35
CA CYS A 62 -10.00 -0.46 0.74
C CYS A 62 -8.92 0.39 0.10
N SER A 63 -9.32 1.17 -0.90
CA SER A 63 -8.43 2.03 -1.68
C SER A 63 -8.61 3.51 -1.35
N ASP A 64 -9.65 3.86 -0.62
CA ASP A 64 -9.92 5.24 -0.22
C ASP A 64 -9.02 5.63 0.95
N GLY A 65 -8.00 6.43 0.65
CA GLY A 65 -7.04 6.89 1.66
C GLY A 65 -7.67 7.69 2.79
N LEU A 66 -8.81 8.34 2.56
CA LEU A 66 -9.52 9.10 3.60
C LEU A 66 -10.09 8.21 4.70
N LYS A 67 -10.24 6.91 4.44
CA LYS A 67 -10.70 5.94 5.43
C LYS A 67 -9.57 5.45 6.34
N SER A 68 -8.31 5.74 6.03
CA SER A 68 -7.18 5.27 6.82
C SER A 68 -7.12 5.95 8.19
N THR A 69 -6.67 5.21 9.20
CA THR A 69 -6.51 5.71 10.55
C THR A 69 -5.51 6.86 10.61
N ILE A 70 -4.43 6.79 9.84
CA ILE A 70 -3.41 7.84 9.75
C ILE A 70 -4.02 9.12 9.21
N THR A 71 -4.74 9.03 8.11
CA THR A 71 -5.37 10.19 7.47
C THR A 71 -6.39 10.84 8.40
N ARG A 72 -7.22 10.03 9.06
CA ARG A 72 -8.20 10.54 10.03
C ARG A 72 -7.52 11.28 11.18
N ARG A 73 -6.39 10.75 11.66
CA ARG A 73 -5.60 11.40 12.72
C ARG A 73 -5.04 12.73 12.24
N GLN A 74 -4.49 12.77 11.03
CA GLN A 74 -3.95 14.00 10.44
C GLN A 74 -5.03 15.07 10.25
N LEU A 75 -6.21 14.66 9.82
CA LEU A 75 -7.37 15.57 9.70
C LEU A 75 -7.78 16.13 11.04
N ALA A 76 -7.81 15.30 12.09
CA ALA A 76 -8.13 15.75 13.45
C ALA A 76 -7.09 16.74 14.00
N GLU A 77 -5.84 16.66 13.54
CA GLU A 77 -4.76 17.59 13.86
C GLU A 77 -4.79 18.87 13.01
N GLY A 78 -5.78 19.00 12.11
CA GLY A 78 -5.91 20.16 11.23
C GLY A 78 -5.00 20.18 10.03
N LYS A 79 -4.35 19.06 9.73
CA LYS A 79 -3.49 18.93 8.53
C LYS A 79 -4.32 18.75 7.27
N ASP A 80 -3.88 19.36 6.17
CA ASP A 80 -4.48 19.14 4.86
C ASP A 80 -3.88 17.87 4.26
N VAL A 81 -4.72 16.84 4.12
CA VAL A 81 -4.33 15.54 3.56
C VAL A 81 -4.93 15.28 2.19
N ARG A 82 -5.58 16.30 1.60
CA ARG A 82 -6.22 16.16 0.30
C ARG A 82 -5.15 16.02 -0.79
N PRO A 83 -5.32 15.09 -1.73
CA PRO A 83 -4.45 15.03 -2.90
C PRO A 83 -4.57 16.30 -3.74
N LEU A 84 -3.56 16.57 -4.55
CA LEU A 84 -3.61 17.66 -5.52
C LEU A 84 -4.68 17.36 -6.58
N GLY A 85 -5.85 17.95 -6.42
CA GLY A 85 -7.00 17.73 -7.29
C GLY A 85 -7.97 16.68 -6.78
N PRO A 86 -9.09 16.47 -7.48
CA PRO A 86 -10.08 15.47 -7.11
C PRO A 86 -9.48 14.06 -7.24
N PRO A 87 -9.80 13.12 -6.31
CA PRO A 87 -9.28 11.76 -6.39
C PRO A 87 -9.86 11.06 -7.63
N GLY A 88 -9.01 10.34 -8.35
CA GLY A 88 -9.44 9.46 -9.43
C GLY A 88 -10.23 8.28 -8.87
N PHE A 89 -11.02 7.61 -9.71
CA PHE A 89 -11.86 6.50 -9.25
C PHE A 89 -11.06 5.31 -8.74
N LEU A 90 -9.76 5.24 -9.05
CA LEU A 90 -8.85 4.24 -8.52
C LEU A 90 -8.76 4.27 -6.99
N PHE A 91 -8.95 5.45 -6.40
CA PHE A 91 -8.87 5.67 -4.96
C PHE A 91 -10.24 5.66 -4.28
N LEU A 92 -11.25 5.16 -4.96
CA LEU A 92 -12.59 5.02 -4.41
C LEU A 92 -12.89 3.56 -4.10
N ASP A 93 -13.79 3.35 -3.12
CA ASP A 93 -14.31 2.03 -2.79
C ASP A 93 -15.74 1.87 -3.32
N PRO A 94 -16.28 0.65 -3.40
CA PRO A 94 -17.69 0.45 -3.68
C PRO A 94 -18.56 1.21 -2.67
N PRO A 95 -19.70 1.77 -3.07
CA PRO A 95 -20.34 1.68 -4.39
C PRO A 95 -19.81 2.67 -5.43
N ASP A 96 -19.08 3.71 -5.03
CA ASP A 96 -18.62 4.76 -5.94
C ASP A 96 -17.66 4.22 -7.00
N HIS A 97 -16.67 3.43 -6.59
CA HIS A 97 -15.74 2.79 -7.52
C HIS A 97 -16.49 1.95 -8.57
N THR A 98 -17.44 1.15 -8.15
CA THR A 98 -18.23 0.31 -9.05
C THR A 98 -18.99 1.13 -10.06
N ARG A 99 -19.60 2.22 -9.62
CA ARG A 99 -20.37 3.13 -10.48
C ARG A 99 -19.48 3.75 -11.57
N TYR A 100 -18.35 4.32 -11.19
CA TYR A 100 -17.44 4.96 -12.15
C TYR A 100 -16.80 3.94 -13.08
N ARG A 101 -16.42 2.77 -12.58
CA ARG A 101 -15.87 1.72 -13.42
C ARG A 101 -16.85 1.26 -14.50
N ARG A 102 -18.14 1.16 -14.18
CA ARG A 102 -19.16 0.81 -15.17
C ARG A 102 -19.29 1.84 -16.27
N LEU A 103 -19.06 3.12 -15.97
CA LEU A 103 -19.13 4.18 -16.98
C LEU A 103 -17.99 4.10 -18.00
N VAL A 104 -16.80 3.68 -17.58
CA VAL A 104 -15.60 3.67 -18.43
C VAL A 104 -15.31 2.30 -19.05
N ALA A 105 -15.74 1.21 -18.44
CA ALA A 105 -15.43 -0.15 -18.89
C ALA A 105 -15.76 -0.42 -20.38
N PRO A 106 -16.89 0.06 -20.93
CA PRO A 106 -17.17 -0.16 -22.35
C PRO A 106 -16.14 0.40 -23.30
N ALA A 107 -15.40 1.44 -22.92
CA ALA A 107 -14.35 2.02 -23.74
C ALA A 107 -13.12 1.11 -23.85
N PHE A 108 -12.97 0.15 -22.96
CA PHE A 108 -11.83 -0.78 -22.89
C PHE A 108 -12.23 -2.24 -23.23
N ALA A 109 -13.47 -2.45 -23.57
CA ALA A 109 -13.97 -3.78 -23.94
C ALA A 109 -13.60 -4.16 -25.38
#